data_41ed04b07d297b3585b98453cfab76e0
#
_entry.id   41ed04b07d297b3585b98453cfab76e0
#
_cell.length_a   1.000
_cell.length_b   1.000
_cell.length_c   1.000
_cell.angle_alpha   90.00
_cell.angle_beta   90.00
_cell.angle_gamma   90.00
#
_symmetry.space_group_name_H-M   'P 1'
#
loop_
_entity.id
_entity.type
_entity.pdbx_description
1 polymer ?
#
loop_
_entity_poly.entity_id
_entity_poly.type
_entity_poly.pdbx_seq_one_letter_code
_entity_poly.pdbx_strand_id
1 'polypeptide(L)'
;MNTRKKSSDNLLFYPEDKVAVFIDGSNLYAAARSLDFDIDYRKLLAWSASAGRLVRAFYYTAMIEDADYSPIRPLVDWLDYNGYTMVTKPTKEFVDAQGRRKIKGNMDIEIAVDMMEMSDRVDHIILFSGDGDFRRLIEAVQRKGVRVTVVSSIKTNPPMVADELRRQSDFFLELDNLRKEIGREGGSSPQAIQE
;
A
#
# COMPACT_ATOMS: atom_id res chain seq x y z
N MET A 1 23.95 7.83 33.58
CA MET A 1 23.11 6.61 33.51
C MET A 1 21.96 6.93 32.60
N ASN A 2 22.08 6.54 31.31
CA ASN A 2 21.14 6.91 30.28
C ASN A 2 20.30 5.66 29.97
N THR A 3 19.10 5.59 30.53
CA THR A 3 18.15 4.48 30.32
C THR A 3 17.57 4.62 28.90
N ARG A 4 18.13 3.88 27.94
CA ARG A 4 17.51 3.64 26.64
C ARG A 4 16.18 2.93 26.87
N LYS A 5 15.07 3.65 26.71
CA LYS A 5 13.77 3.03 26.42
C LYS A 5 13.93 2.24 25.11
N LYS A 6 14.04 0.91 25.20
CA LYS A 6 13.86 0.02 24.06
C LYS A 6 12.37 0.09 23.70
N SER A 7 12.03 0.79 22.63
CA SER A 7 10.72 0.64 22.01
C SER A 7 10.69 -0.76 21.33
N SER A 8 9.59 -1.46 21.49
CA SER A 8 9.33 -2.77 20.88
C SER A 8 9.30 -2.75 19.34
N ASP A 9 9.36 -1.56 18.76
CA ASP A 9 9.30 -1.34 17.30
C ASP A 9 10.64 -1.61 16.59
N ASN A 10 11.75 -1.76 17.33
CA ASN A 10 13.09 -1.97 16.77
C ASN A 10 13.37 -3.40 16.27
N LEU A 11 12.41 -4.32 16.36
CA LEU A 11 12.56 -5.69 15.86
C LEU A 11 11.93 -5.92 14.49
N LEU A 12 11.17 -4.94 13.98
CA LEU A 12 10.44 -5.08 12.74
C LEU A 12 11.32 -4.87 11.51
N PHE A 13 12.21 -3.90 11.54
CA PHE A 13 13.05 -3.48 10.43
C PHE A 13 14.54 -3.59 10.78
N TYR A 14 15.33 -4.09 9.82
CA TYR A 14 16.78 -4.16 9.93
C TYR A 14 17.39 -3.18 8.90
N PRO A 15 18.29 -2.27 9.31
CA PRO A 15 18.86 -1.25 8.43
C PRO A 15 19.60 -1.81 7.22
N GLU A 16 20.14 -3.02 7.32
CA GLU A 16 20.90 -3.71 6.26
C GLU A 16 20.01 -4.39 5.23
N ASP A 17 18.75 -4.67 5.59
CA ASP A 17 17.83 -5.36 4.69
C ASP A 17 17.56 -4.55 3.44
N LYS A 18 17.56 -5.24 2.31
CA LYS A 18 17.00 -4.72 1.05
C LYS A 18 15.49 -4.80 1.13
N VAL A 19 14.83 -3.65 1.05
CA VAL A 19 13.38 -3.53 1.20
C VAL A 19 12.74 -3.18 -0.13
N ALA A 20 11.65 -3.84 -0.49
CA ALA A 20 10.72 -3.38 -1.53
C ALA A 20 9.35 -3.12 -0.92
N VAL A 21 8.70 -2.07 -1.42
CA VAL A 21 7.36 -1.65 -0.99
C VAL A 21 6.39 -1.82 -2.13
N PHE A 22 5.26 -2.45 -1.85
CA PHE A 22 4.17 -2.70 -2.79
C PHE A 22 2.90 -2.04 -2.27
N ILE A 23 2.35 -1.12 -3.03
CA ILE A 23 1.18 -0.33 -2.63
C ILE A 23 0.02 -0.63 -3.56
N ASP A 24 -0.96 -1.37 -3.06
CA ASP A 24 -2.28 -1.43 -3.67
C ASP A 24 -2.98 -0.08 -3.45
N GLY A 25 -2.96 0.77 -4.48
CA GLY A 25 -3.43 2.15 -4.37
C GLY A 25 -4.90 2.24 -3.97
N SER A 26 -5.74 1.34 -4.48
CA SER A 26 -7.17 1.31 -4.17
C SER A 26 -7.43 0.92 -2.72
N ASN A 27 -6.73 -0.10 -2.24
CA ASN A 27 -6.88 -0.60 -0.87
C ASN A 27 -6.33 0.41 0.15
N LEU A 28 -5.15 0.97 -0.08
CA LEU A 28 -4.56 1.99 0.78
C LEU A 28 -5.44 3.24 0.87
N TYR A 29 -5.96 3.73 -0.28
CA TYR A 29 -6.84 4.87 -0.31
C TYR A 29 -8.12 4.63 0.50
N ALA A 30 -8.78 3.48 0.29
CA ALA A 30 -10.00 3.13 1.01
C ALA A 30 -9.75 3.01 2.53
N ALA A 31 -8.62 2.41 2.94
CA ALA A 31 -8.25 2.28 4.35
C ALA A 31 -7.98 3.65 5.01
N ALA A 32 -7.20 4.52 4.37
CA ALA A 32 -6.90 5.86 4.88
C ALA A 32 -8.16 6.73 5.00
N ARG A 33 -9.04 6.69 3.99
CA ARG A 33 -10.34 7.37 4.01
C ARG A 33 -11.23 6.88 5.16
N SER A 34 -11.28 5.56 5.39
CA SER A 34 -12.05 4.97 6.48
C SER A 34 -11.50 5.32 7.87
N LEU A 35 -10.21 5.65 7.94
CA LEU A 35 -9.53 6.14 9.14
C LEU A 35 -9.52 7.67 9.26
N ASP A 36 -10.16 8.37 8.34
CA ASP A 36 -10.24 9.83 8.30
C ASP A 36 -8.86 10.52 8.29
N PHE A 37 -7.99 10.11 7.36
CA PHE A 37 -6.76 10.85 7.07
C PHE A 37 -6.32 10.68 5.61
N ASP A 38 -5.53 11.64 5.12
CA ASP A 38 -4.95 11.62 3.79
C ASP A 38 -3.48 11.24 3.85
N ILE A 39 -3.02 10.45 2.87
CA ILE A 39 -1.63 10.04 2.76
C ILE A 39 -0.79 11.16 2.15
N ASP A 40 0.33 11.47 2.79
CA ASP A 40 1.44 12.20 2.20
C ASP A 40 2.44 11.21 1.59
N TYR A 41 2.40 11.04 0.29
CA TYR A 41 3.23 10.05 -0.41
C TYR A 41 4.73 10.37 -0.34
N ARG A 42 5.13 11.64 -0.13
CA ARG A 42 6.53 11.99 0.14
C ARG A 42 6.98 11.45 1.49
N LYS A 43 6.14 11.64 2.51
CA LYS A 43 6.38 11.08 3.85
C LYS A 43 6.36 9.56 3.83
N LEU A 44 5.44 8.95 3.08
CA LEU A 44 5.38 7.49 2.92
C LEU A 44 6.66 6.93 2.30
N LEU A 45 7.19 7.56 1.26
CA LEU A 45 8.46 7.14 0.65
C LEU A 45 9.64 7.29 1.63
N ALA A 46 9.70 8.40 2.37
CA ALA A 46 10.72 8.64 3.37
C ALA A 46 10.65 7.62 4.52
N TRP A 47 9.44 7.31 4.99
CA TRP A 47 9.21 6.26 5.98
C TRP A 47 9.67 4.88 5.45
N SER A 48 9.31 4.56 4.22
CA SER A 48 9.73 3.31 3.56
C SER A 48 11.26 3.20 3.46
N ALA A 49 11.95 4.31 3.16
CA ALA A 49 13.41 4.36 3.12
C ALA A 49 14.06 4.23 4.51
N SER A 50 13.33 4.55 5.59
CA SER A 50 13.81 4.37 6.96
C SER A 50 13.69 2.92 7.46
N ALA A 51 12.90 2.09 6.77
CA ALA A 51 12.71 0.68 7.12
C ALA A 51 13.91 -0.22 6.74
N GLY A 52 14.85 0.28 5.93
CA GLY A 52 16.03 -0.44 5.46
C GLY A 52 16.58 0.18 4.18
N ARG A 53 17.31 -0.60 3.41
CA ARG A 53 17.83 -0.18 2.10
C ARG A 53 16.73 -0.30 1.05
N LEU A 54 15.95 0.75 0.85
CA LEU A 54 14.84 0.76 -0.12
C LEU A 54 15.36 0.53 -1.55
N VAL A 55 14.93 -0.60 -2.15
CA VAL A 55 15.27 -0.97 -3.52
C VAL A 55 14.26 -0.37 -4.50
N ARG A 56 12.97 -0.53 -4.21
CA ARG A 56 11.85 -0.01 -5.03
C ARG A 56 10.62 0.25 -4.16
N ALA A 57 9.84 1.24 -4.56
CA ALA A 57 8.49 1.47 -4.06
C ALA A 57 7.54 1.43 -5.27
N PHE A 58 6.76 0.37 -5.37
CA PHE A 58 5.77 0.19 -6.43
C PHE A 58 4.42 0.74 -6.00
N TYR A 59 3.74 1.42 -6.92
CA TYR A 59 2.36 1.87 -6.72
C TYR A 59 1.48 1.34 -7.85
N TYR A 60 0.46 0.60 -7.50
CA TYR A 60 -0.45 -0.09 -8.42
C TYR A 60 -1.79 0.62 -8.46
N THR A 61 -2.25 0.96 -9.67
CA THR A 61 -3.57 1.56 -9.85
C THR A 61 -4.16 1.26 -11.22
N ALA A 62 -5.48 1.08 -11.25
CA ALA A 62 -6.21 1.03 -12.51
C ALA A 62 -6.53 2.45 -12.97
N MET A 63 -6.43 2.70 -14.28
CA MET A 63 -6.75 3.98 -14.90
C MET A 63 -7.83 3.80 -15.97
N ILE A 64 -8.78 4.73 -16.06
CA ILE A 64 -9.81 4.70 -17.09
C ILE A 64 -9.18 5.09 -18.43
N GLU A 65 -9.34 4.22 -19.45
CA GLU A 65 -8.63 4.30 -20.74
C GLU A 65 -9.06 5.49 -21.60
N ASP A 66 -10.33 5.88 -21.55
CA ASP A 66 -10.94 6.87 -22.48
C ASP A 66 -11.39 8.16 -21.79
N ALA A 67 -10.94 8.44 -20.58
CA ALA A 67 -11.33 9.68 -19.92
C ALA A 67 -10.39 10.82 -20.34
N ASP A 68 -10.92 11.85 -21.02
CA ASP A 68 -10.23 13.14 -21.24
C ASP A 68 -9.72 13.73 -19.93
N TYR A 69 -10.33 13.32 -18.82
CA TYR A 69 -9.94 13.69 -17.46
C TYR A 69 -10.04 12.49 -16.51
N SER A 70 -8.90 12.07 -15.96
CA SER A 70 -8.83 11.10 -14.86
C SER A 70 -8.41 11.82 -13.59
N PRO A 71 -9.24 11.82 -12.52
CA PRO A 71 -8.92 12.49 -11.25
C PRO A 71 -7.63 11.99 -10.60
N ILE A 72 -7.22 10.76 -10.88
CA ILE A 72 -6.01 10.16 -10.32
C ILE A 72 -4.73 10.52 -11.13
N ARG A 73 -4.88 11.03 -12.36
CA ARG A 73 -3.73 11.33 -13.24
C ARG A 73 -2.68 12.23 -12.59
N PRO A 74 -3.05 13.35 -11.95
CA PRO A 74 -2.07 14.22 -11.32
C PRO A 74 -1.27 13.52 -10.21
N LEU A 75 -1.91 12.60 -9.49
CA LEU A 75 -1.22 11.80 -8.47
C LEU A 75 -0.26 10.80 -9.13
N VAL A 76 -0.69 10.10 -10.18
CA VAL A 76 0.14 9.13 -10.91
C VAL A 76 1.38 9.82 -11.47
N ASP A 77 1.21 10.95 -12.15
CA ASP A 77 2.32 11.73 -12.72
C ASP A 77 3.27 12.20 -11.61
N TRP A 78 2.72 12.69 -10.50
CA TRP A 78 3.55 13.12 -9.37
C TRP A 78 4.35 11.95 -8.76
N LEU A 79 3.74 10.78 -8.56
CA LEU A 79 4.40 9.60 -8.00
C LEU A 79 5.54 9.12 -8.90
N ASP A 80 5.31 9.07 -10.21
CA ASP A 80 6.31 8.64 -11.20
C ASP A 80 7.56 9.55 -11.18
N TYR A 81 7.34 10.87 -11.05
CA TYR A 81 8.44 11.83 -10.91
C TYR A 81 9.14 11.83 -9.53
N ASN A 82 8.52 11.25 -8.52
CA ASN A 82 9.00 11.36 -7.14
C ASN A 82 9.47 10.03 -6.52
N GLY A 83 9.94 9.10 -7.35
CA GLY A 83 10.68 7.92 -6.90
C GLY A 83 9.83 6.68 -6.69
N TYR A 84 8.57 6.69 -7.09
CA TYR A 84 7.75 5.48 -7.17
C TYR A 84 7.90 4.82 -8.55
N THR A 85 7.80 3.51 -8.58
CA THR A 85 7.62 2.76 -9.82
C THR A 85 6.13 2.56 -10.04
N MET A 86 5.59 3.21 -11.08
CA MET A 86 4.17 3.15 -11.38
C MET A 86 3.84 1.90 -12.18
N VAL A 87 2.84 1.14 -11.71
CA VAL A 87 2.24 0.04 -12.46
C VAL A 87 0.78 0.38 -12.67
N THR A 88 0.43 0.70 -13.91
CA THR A 88 -0.93 1.10 -14.27
C THR A 88 -1.55 0.09 -15.23
N LYS A 89 -2.85 -0.12 -15.09
CA LYS A 89 -3.63 -0.98 -15.96
C LYS A 89 -4.81 -0.21 -16.53
N PRO A 90 -4.97 -0.19 -17.87
CA PRO A 90 -6.14 0.40 -18.47
C PRO A 90 -7.39 -0.39 -18.03
N THR A 91 -8.43 0.33 -17.67
CA THR A 91 -9.71 -0.27 -17.30
C THR A 91 -10.85 0.44 -18.00
N LYS A 92 -11.94 -0.29 -18.22
CA LYS A 92 -13.17 0.26 -18.78
C LYS A 92 -14.20 0.45 -17.68
N GLU A 93 -14.90 1.57 -17.76
CA GLU A 93 -16.13 1.72 -16.99
C GLU A 93 -17.21 0.82 -17.57
N PHE A 94 -17.97 0.16 -16.73
CA PHE A 94 -19.19 -0.50 -17.09
C PHE A 94 -20.31 -0.13 -16.11
N VAL A 95 -21.52 -0.13 -16.63
CA VAL A 95 -22.70 0.16 -15.82
C VAL A 95 -23.27 -1.18 -15.35
N ASP A 96 -23.45 -1.37 -14.05
CA ASP A 96 -24.10 -2.58 -13.51
C ASP A 96 -25.59 -2.59 -13.81
N ALA A 97 -26.26 -3.70 -13.54
CA ALA A 97 -27.68 -3.87 -13.77
C ALA A 97 -28.57 -2.86 -12.98
N GLN A 98 -28.00 -2.15 -12.01
CA GLN A 98 -28.65 -1.09 -11.22
C GLN A 98 -28.30 0.32 -11.70
N GLY A 99 -27.64 0.46 -12.86
CA GLY A 99 -27.26 1.76 -13.44
C GLY A 99 -26.06 2.42 -12.76
N ARG A 100 -25.32 1.74 -11.90
CA ARG A 100 -24.15 2.29 -11.20
C ARG A 100 -22.88 2.07 -12.03
N ARG A 101 -22.11 3.12 -12.19
CA ARG A 101 -20.79 3.01 -12.83
C ARG A 101 -19.85 2.23 -11.94
N LYS A 102 -19.24 1.20 -12.48
CA LYS A 102 -18.19 0.39 -11.81
C LYS A 102 -16.95 0.36 -12.68
N ILE A 103 -15.81 0.49 -12.01
CA ILE A 103 -14.51 0.29 -12.62
C ILE A 103 -14.08 -1.14 -12.24
N LYS A 104 -13.84 -1.98 -13.24
CA LYS A 104 -13.30 -3.32 -13.02
C LYS A 104 -11.82 -3.31 -13.33
N GLY A 105 -11.01 -3.18 -12.31
CA GLY A 105 -9.56 -3.23 -12.42
C GLY A 105 -8.97 -3.50 -11.06
N ASN A 106 -8.73 -4.78 -10.73
CA ASN A 106 -7.84 -5.11 -9.64
C ASN A 106 -6.42 -5.28 -10.20
N MET A 107 -5.44 -5.03 -9.36
CA MET A 107 -4.02 -5.09 -9.68
C MET A 107 -3.35 -6.32 -9.06
N ASP A 108 -4.12 -7.31 -8.63
CA ASP A 108 -3.64 -8.43 -7.81
C ASP A 108 -2.63 -9.28 -8.56
N ILE A 109 -2.85 -9.50 -9.86
CA ILE A 109 -1.94 -10.29 -10.71
C ILE A 109 -0.63 -9.53 -10.91
N GLU A 110 -0.69 -8.24 -11.22
CA GLU A 110 0.48 -7.39 -11.39
C GLU A 110 1.31 -7.33 -10.10
N ILE A 111 0.66 -7.11 -8.95
CA ILE A 111 1.31 -7.15 -7.63
C ILE A 111 1.95 -8.53 -7.40
N ALA A 112 1.22 -9.61 -7.69
CA ALA A 112 1.72 -10.97 -7.45
C ALA A 112 2.95 -11.29 -8.30
N VAL A 113 2.93 -10.93 -9.57
CA VAL A 113 4.08 -11.16 -10.48
C VAL A 113 5.30 -10.38 -10.00
N ASP A 114 5.14 -9.07 -9.76
CA ASP A 114 6.25 -8.22 -9.37
C ASP A 114 6.81 -8.59 -7.97
N MET A 115 5.95 -8.98 -7.02
CA MET A 115 6.41 -9.47 -5.71
C MET A 115 7.22 -10.76 -5.84
N MET A 116 6.79 -11.69 -6.69
CA MET A 116 7.53 -12.94 -6.94
C MET A 116 8.89 -12.67 -7.60
N GLU A 117 8.97 -11.76 -8.57
CA GLU A 117 10.23 -11.35 -9.22
C GLU A 117 11.17 -10.64 -8.25
N MET A 118 10.63 -9.72 -7.43
CA MET A 118 11.43 -8.98 -6.45
C MET A 118 11.92 -9.83 -5.30
N SER A 119 11.22 -10.94 -4.98
CA SER A 119 11.58 -11.82 -3.87
C SER A 119 12.96 -12.49 -4.02
N ASP A 120 13.54 -12.49 -5.22
CA ASP A 120 14.92 -12.98 -5.45
C ASP A 120 16.00 -11.92 -5.16
N ARG A 121 15.59 -10.66 -4.87
CA ARG A 121 16.51 -9.51 -4.80
C ARG A 121 16.41 -8.74 -3.49
N VAL A 122 15.43 -9.06 -2.65
CA VAL A 122 15.16 -8.33 -1.41
C VAL A 122 15.06 -9.27 -0.21
N ASP A 123 15.28 -8.72 0.97
CA ASP A 123 15.22 -9.45 2.23
C ASP A 123 13.88 -9.24 2.93
N HIS A 124 13.19 -8.13 2.61
CA HIS A 124 11.94 -7.76 3.25
C HIS A 124 10.99 -7.06 2.24
N ILE A 125 9.74 -7.47 2.24
CA ILE A 125 8.67 -6.84 1.47
C ILE A 125 7.67 -6.21 2.43
N ILE A 126 7.28 -4.96 2.13
CA ILE A 126 6.19 -4.25 2.81
C ILE A 126 5.03 -4.13 1.84
N LEU A 127 3.91 -4.77 2.16
CA LEU A 127 2.70 -4.76 1.35
C LEU A 127 1.62 -3.90 2.00
N PHE A 128 1.25 -2.82 1.34
CA PHE A 128 0.10 -1.98 1.70
C PHE A 128 -1.15 -2.52 1.00
N SER A 129 -1.76 -3.53 1.58
CA SER A 129 -3.04 -4.09 1.19
C SER A 129 -3.62 -4.93 2.33
N GLY A 130 -4.93 -5.03 2.39
CA GLY A 130 -5.65 -5.91 3.32
C GLY A 130 -6.34 -7.07 2.63
N ASP A 131 -6.14 -7.24 1.31
CA ASP A 131 -6.84 -8.24 0.53
C ASP A 131 -6.38 -9.67 0.85
N GLY A 132 -7.31 -10.52 1.25
CA GLY A 132 -7.08 -11.92 1.60
C GLY A 132 -6.53 -12.76 0.46
N ASP A 133 -6.78 -12.37 -0.79
CA ASP A 133 -6.30 -13.08 -1.98
C ASP A 133 -4.77 -13.13 -2.03
N PHE A 134 -4.08 -12.18 -1.41
CA PHE A 134 -2.61 -12.19 -1.29
C PHE A 134 -2.05 -13.21 -0.28
N ARG A 135 -2.88 -13.90 0.50
CA ARG A 135 -2.39 -14.88 1.48
C ARG A 135 -1.45 -15.90 0.86
N ARG A 136 -1.83 -16.50 -0.29
CA ARG A 136 -1.00 -17.51 -0.98
C ARG A 136 0.28 -16.92 -1.57
N LEU A 137 0.23 -15.67 -2.02
CA LEU A 137 1.40 -14.94 -2.48
C LEU A 137 2.41 -14.75 -1.35
N ILE A 138 1.96 -14.26 -0.19
CA ILE A 138 2.83 -14.08 0.99
C ILE A 138 3.50 -15.40 1.37
N GLU A 139 2.73 -16.49 1.45
CA GLU A 139 3.28 -17.81 1.75
C GLU A 139 4.36 -18.24 0.75
N ALA A 140 4.17 -17.96 -0.55
CA ALA A 140 5.15 -18.29 -1.59
C ALA A 140 6.44 -17.45 -1.45
N VAL A 141 6.31 -16.16 -1.16
CA VAL A 141 7.44 -15.23 -0.92
C VAL A 141 8.23 -15.63 0.33
N GLN A 142 7.54 -15.98 1.42
CA GLN A 142 8.16 -16.45 2.67
C GLN A 142 8.96 -17.73 2.46
N ARG A 143 8.49 -18.67 1.62
CA ARG A 143 9.25 -19.88 1.27
C ARG A 143 10.57 -19.59 0.55
N LYS A 144 10.74 -18.40 -0.01
CA LYS A 144 12.01 -17.94 -0.59
C LYS A 144 12.92 -17.26 0.45
N GLY A 145 12.49 -17.20 1.71
CA GLY A 145 13.27 -16.62 2.80
C GLY A 145 13.07 -15.11 2.98
N VAL A 146 12.13 -14.53 2.26
CA VAL A 146 11.81 -13.08 2.36
C VAL A 146 10.76 -12.85 3.44
N ARG A 147 10.99 -11.87 4.32
CA ARG A 147 10.02 -11.45 5.32
C ARG A 147 8.96 -10.56 4.69
N VAL A 148 7.72 -10.67 5.16
CA VAL A 148 6.61 -9.85 4.66
C VAL A 148 5.91 -9.13 5.82
N THR A 149 5.90 -7.81 5.75
CA THR A 149 5.06 -6.95 6.59
C THR A 149 3.82 -6.53 5.81
N VAL A 150 2.65 -6.79 6.36
CA VAL A 150 1.38 -6.27 5.84
C VAL A 150 1.00 -5.00 6.58
N VAL A 151 0.69 -3.94 5.84
CA VAL A 151 0.19 -2.66 6.37
C VAL A 151 -1.26 -2.47 5.94
N SER A 152 -2.17 -2.47 6.89
CA SER A 152 -3.59 -2.26 6.68
C SER A 152 -4.26 -1.90 8.01
N SER A 153 -5.59 -2.00 8.14
CA SER A 153 -6.26 -1.63 9.38
C SER A 153 -7.27 -2.68 9.86
N ILE A 154 -7.24 -2.91 11.18
CA ILE A 154 -8.30 -3.60 11.93
C ILE A 154 -9.25 -2.60 12.62
N LYS A 155 -8.94 -1.31 12.58
CA LYS A 155 -9.71 -0.25 13.25
C LYS A 155 -10.86 0.29 12.41
N THR A 156 -10.90 -0.05 11.13
CA THR A 156 -12.02 0.29 10.24
C THR A 156 -13.23 -0.62 10.50
N ASN A 157 -14.42 -0.20 10.08
CA ASN A 157 -15.63 -1.02 10.20
C ASN A 157 -16.33 -1.14 8.83
N PRO A 158 -16.28 -2.32 8.16
CA PRO A 158 -15.57 -3.54 8.57
C PRO A 158 -14.04 -3.38 8.55
N PRO A 159 -13.29 -4.28 9.21
CA PRO A 159 -11.81 -4.30 9.09
C PRO A 159 -11.36 -4.39 7.64
N MET A 160 -10.38 -3.59 7.26
CA MET A 160 -9.83 -3.58 5.89
C MET A 160 -8.90 -4.76 5.63
N VAL A 161 -8.29 -5.33 6.67
CA VAL A 161 -7.43 -6.50 6.52
C VAL A 161 -8.22 -7.79 6.74
N ALA A 162 -8.09 -8.74 5.82
CA ALA A 162 -8.58 -10.10 6.01
C ALA A 162 -7.75 -10.81 7.09
N ASP A 163 -8.44 -11.57 7.96
CA ASP A 163 -7.81 -12.25 9.11
C ASP A 163 -6.75 -13.29 8.65
N GLU A 164 -7.02 -14.01 7.56
CA GLU A 164 -6.09 -14.97 6.97
C GLU A 164 -4.82 -14.31 6.42
N LEU A 165 -4.92 -13.09 5.87
CA LEU A 165 -3.75 -12.34 5.40
C LEU A 165 -2.89 -11.88 6.57
N ARG A 166 -3.54 -11.33 7.59
CA ARG A 166 -2.87 -10.88 8.82
C ARG A 166 -2.14 -12.01 9.53
N ARG A 167 -2.74 -13.20 9.59
CA ARG A 167 -2.12 -14.39 10.20
C ARG A 167 -0.95 -14.92 9.39
N GLN A 168 -1.00 -14.80 8.06
CA GLN A 168 0.05 -15.28 7.18
C GLN A 168 1.28 -14.37 7.22
N SER A 169 1.12 -13.06 7.41
CA SER A 169 2.24 -12.11 7.43
C SER A 169 3.21 -12.38 8.59
N ASP A 170 4.50 -12.12 8.39
CA ASP A 170 5.49 -12.15 9.47
C ASP A 170 5.23 -11.05 10.48
N PHE A 171 4.80 -9.89 9.97
CA PHE A 171 4.43 -8.74 10.79
C PHE A 171 3.19 -8.06 10.22
N PHE A 172 2.35 -7.58 11.11
CA PHE A 172 1.23 -6.72 10.78
C PHE A 172 1.44 -5.34 11.40
N LEU A 173 1.34 -4.31 10.58
CA LEU A 173 1.45 -2.94 11.00
C LEU A 173 0.11 -2.21 10.79
N GLU A 174 -0.45 -1.74 11.89
CA GLU A 174 -1.70 -0.98 11.86
C GLU A 174 -1.49 0.38 11.19
N LEU A 175 -2.20 0.63 10.09
CA LEU A 175 -2.07 1.84 9.29
C LEU A 175 -2.33 3.12 10.11
N ASP A 176 -3.30 3.08 11.02
CA ASP A 176 -3.60 4.23 11.88
C ASP A 176 -2.44 4.62 12.79
N ASN A 177 -1.59 3.67 13.15
CA ASN A 177 -0.40 3.98 13.95
C ASN A 177 0.65 4.77 13.16
N LEU A 178 0.63 4.67 11.82
CA LEU A 178 1.51 5.42 10.92
C LEU A 178 0.99 6.84 10.58
N ARG A 179 -0.20 7.21 11.04
CA ARG A 179 -0.82 8.51 10.71
C ARG A 179 0.11 9.70 10.93
N LYS A 180 0.91 9.70 11.99
CA LYS A 180 1.85 10.79 12.31
C LYS A 180 3.05 10.83 11.37
N GLU A 181 3.48 9.67 10.88
CA GLU A 181 4.64 9.53 10.02
C GLU A 181 4.31 9.78 8.55
N ILE A 182 3.13 9.32 8.08
CA ILE A 182 2.78 9.34 6.66
C ILE A 182 1.53 10.17 6.32
N GLY A 183 0.85 10.74 7.32
CA GLY A 183 -0.34 11.58 7.11
C GLY A 183 0.02 13.01 6.69
N ARG A 184 -0.88 13.65 5.94
CA ARG A 184 -0.81 15.09 5.65
C ARG A 184 -1.13 15.90 6.90
N GLU A 185 -0.33 16.92 7.17
CA GLU A 185 -0.63 17.90 8.21
C GLU A 185 -1.66 18.90 7.69
N GLY A 186 -2.75 19.09 8.42
CA GLY A 186 -3.71 20.20 8.17
C GLY A 186 -4.74 19.95 7.08
N GLY A 187 -5.00 18.73 6.67
CA GLY A 187 -6.06 18.38 5.73
C GLY A 187 -7.35 17.98 6.43
N SER A 188 -8.27 18.94 6.67
CA SER A 188 -9.69 18.62 6.60
C SER A 188 -9.97 18.11 5.19
N SER A 189 -10.66 16.96 5.08
CA SER A 189 -11.03 16.30 3.81
C SER A 189 -11.40 17.30 2.74
N PRO A 190 -10.96 17.15 1.48
CA PRO A 190 -11.56 17.87 0.38
C PRO A 190 -13.05 17.55 0.41
N GLN A 191 -13.87 18.57 0.64
CA GLN A 191 -15.31 18.47 0.48
C GLN A 191 -15.58 17.82 -0.88
N ALA A 192 -16.36 16.75 -0.86
CA ALA A 192 -16.94 16.19 -2.07
C ALA A 192 -17.53 17.36 -2.88
N ILE A 193 -17.01 17.59 -4.07
CA ILE A 193 -17.69 18.40 -5.04
C ILE A 193 -18.92 17.59 -5.41
N GLN A 194 -20.04 17.93 -4.75
CA GLN A 194 -21.36 17.63 -5.23
C GLN A 194 -21.60 18.60 -6.41
N GLU A 195 -21.66 18.05 -7.61
CA GLU A 195 -22.60 18.40 -8.66
C GLU A 195 -22.48 17.36 -9.78
#